data_f7e4b27bbf113ad46947bf8e2d362607
#
_entry.id   f7e4b27bbf113ad46947bf8e2d362607
#
_cell.length_a   1.000
_cell.length_b   1.000
_cell.length_c   1.000
_cell.angle_alpha   90.00
_cell.angle_beta   90.00
_cell.angle_gamma   90.00
#
_symmetry.space_group_name_H-M   'P 1'
#
loop_
_entity.id
_entity.type
_entity.pdbx_description
1 polymer ?
#
loop_
_entity_poly.entity_id
_entity_poly.type
_entity_poly.pdbx_seq_one_letter_code
_entity_poly.pdbx_strand_id
1 'polypeptide(L)'
;MGKTMSKTIRLTTAQALVKFLAAQMTLIDGQQMPIFAGCWAIFGHGNVAGIGEALFQVRDTLPTYRGQNEQSMALSAIAYAKAMNRKRIMVATTSIGPGALNMVTAAAVAHVNRVPVLLLPGDVFAGRRPDPVLQQIEDFADGTVSVNDCFKPVSRYFDRITRPEQLIPALNRTMAVLTDPADCGPVTLSLCQDTQAEAFDYPVSFFKERLWSFRRPRPDEGELHAAVTALKAAKKPVIIAGGGVNFSEANATLSAFAERHGIPVVETQAGKSSLPFLNELNMGAVGVTGTGASNEVCAETDLLLAVGTRLQDFTTASWSLFQNEGKTIIGLNTQAFDATKHQALPLVADAKVGLEELSANLGKWTAPADWTAKARKGRAAWIKTADTYTAASNFERPSDAQVIGSVQRALGRDVIGMCASGGLPGEMHKLWQASFPGSYHMEYGFSCMGYEIAGGLGIKLAHPDKDVVVMVGDGSYMMMNSELATSVMLGQKLTIVLLDNRGFGCINRLQHATGGERFNNLYDYNVMQEVSPAIDFAAHARAMGAIALKVRSLAELEQALKESRGNDRTTLIVIDTDPMISTDAGGAWWDVGVPEVSARPTVLDANAKWAEGRAKQKLGN
;
A
#
# COMPACT_ATOMS: atom_id res chain seq x y z
N MET A 1 -23.14 -40.88 -31.20
CA MET A 1 -23.07 -39.62 -30.43
C MET A 1 -22.30 -38.60 -31.25
N GLY A 2 -22.99 -37.70 -31.95
CA GLY A 2 -22.36 -36.65 -32.74
C GLY A 2 -21.64 -35.68 -31.80
N LYS A 3 -20.31 -35.56 -31.90
CA LYS A 3 -19.56 -34.47 -31.28
C LYS A 3 -20.09 -33.16 -31.85
N THR A 4 -20.89 -32.43 -31.09
CA THR A 4 -21.16 -31.02 -31.39
C THR A 4 -19.81 -30.32 -31.36
N MET A 5 -19.23 -29.99 -32.53
CA MET A 5 -17.99 -29.20 -32.60
C MET A 5 -18.27 -27.88 -31.85
N SER A 6 -17.51 -27.59 -30.80
CA SER A 6 -17.63 -26.33 -30.10
C SER A 6 -17.33 -25.19 -31.09
N LYS A 7 -18.24 -24.21 -31.15
CA LYS A 7 -18.06 -23.03 -32.01
C LYS A 7 -16.77 -22.31 -31.60
N THR A 8 -15.87 -22.10 -32.57
CA THR A 8 -14.61 -21.37 -32.35
C THR A 8 -14.65 -20.00 -33.03
N ILE A 9 -13.76 -19.10 -32.57
CA ILE A 9 -13.50 -17.81 -33.20
C ILE A 9 -11.99 -17.66 -33.38
N ARG A 10 -11.57 -17.25 -34.58
CA ARG A 10 -10.16 -17.02 -34.87
C ARG A 10 -9.74 -15.63 -34.44
N LEU A 11 -8.81 -15.56 -33.46
CA LEU A 11 -8.29 -14.33 -32.87
C LEU A 11 -6.78 -14.45 -32.71
N THR A 12 -6.07 -13.31 -32.75
CA THR A 12 -4.68 -13.29 -32.24
C THR A 12 -4.66 -13.51 -30.74
N THR A 13 -3.51 -13.93 -30.20
CA THR A 13 -3.33 -14.09 -28.75
C THR A 13 -3.65 -12.79 -28.01
N ALA A 14 -3.21 -11.65 -28.53
CA ALA A 14 -3.50 -10.34 -27.95
C ALA A 14 -5.00 -10.00 -27.97
N GLN A 15 -5.69 -10.24 -29.11
CA GLN A 15 -7.14 -10.04 -29.19
C GLN A 15 -7.91 -10.95 -28.21
N ALA A 16 -7.51 -12.22 -28.13
CA ALA A 16 -8.10 -13.16 -27.19
C ALA A 16 -7.91 -12.72 -25.73
N LEU A 17 -6.71 -12.28 -25.38
CA LEU A 17 -6.40 -11.76 -24.04
C LEU A 17 -7.32 -10.61 -23.66
N VAL A 18 -7.35 -9.52 -24.43
CA VAL A 18 -8.13 -8.33 -24.09
C VAL A 18 -9.64 -8.58 -24.11
N LYS A 19 -10.11 -9.42 -25.03
CA LYS A 19 -11.52 -9.86 -25.08
C LYS A 19 -11.92 -10.66 -23.85
N PHE A 20 -11.04 -11.54 -23.36
CA PHE A 20 -11.28 -12.27 -22.11
C PHE A 20 -11.36 -11.31 -20.92
N LEU A 21 -10.40 -10.37 -20.81
CA LEU A 21 -10.36 -9.41 -19.69
C LEU A 21 -11.62 -8.55 -19.64
N ALA A 22 -12.10 -8.07 -20.79
CA ALA A 22 -13.32 -7.25 -20.90
C ALA A 22 -14.60 -8.00 -20.47
N ALA A 23 -14.58 -9.34 -20.47
CA ALA A 23 -15.72 -10.18 -20.10
C ALA A 23 -15.75 -10.60 -18.62
N GLN A 24 -14.76 -10.20 -17.82
CA GLN A 24 -14.72 -10.56 -16.40
C GLN A 24 -15.41 -9.49 -15.56
N MET A 25 -16.41 -9.88 -14.78
CA MET A 25 -17.26 -8.98 -14.02
C MET A 25 -17.17 -9.21 -12.51
N THR A 26 -17.49 -8.20 -11.74
CA THR A 26 -17.60 -8.22 -10.28
C THR A 26 -18.85 -7.47 -9.81
N LEU A 27 -19.20 -7.64 -8.52
CA LEU A 27 -20.27 -6.88 -7.87
C LEU A 27 -19.68 -5.86 -6.89
N ILE A 28 -20.04 -4.58 -7.08
CA ILE A 28 -19.75 -3.50 -6.16
C ILE A 28 -21.07 -2.78 -5.84
N ASP A 29 -21.41 -2.70 -4.57
CA ASP A 29 -22.66 -2.09 -4.09
C ASP A 29 -23.92 -2.60 -4.81
N GLY A 30 -23.93 -3.90 -5.12
CA GLY A 30 -25.02 -4.58 -5.82
C GLY A 30 -25.07 -4.32 -7.34
N GLN A 31 -24.15 -3.56 -7.90
CA GLN A 31 -24.04 -3.31 -9.32
C GLN A 31 -22.96 -4.17 -9.96
N GLN A 32 -23.31 -4.79 -11.09
CA GLN A 32 -22.35 -5.55 -11.90
C GLN A 32 -21.51 -4.59 -12.73
N MET A 33 -20.18 -4.74 -12.66
CA MET A 33 -19.22 -3.95 -13.42
C MET A 33 -17.97 -4.74 -13.80
N PRO A 34 -17.18 -4.29 -14.79
CA PRO A 34 -15.93 -4.95 -15.16
C PRO A 34 -14.97 -5.01 -13.95
N ILE A 35 -14.38 -6.18 -13.72
CA ILE A 35 -13.33 -6.34 -12.69
C ILE A 35 -12.06 -5.60 -13.09
N PHE A 36 -11.73 -5.57 -14.39
CA PHE A 36 -10.64 -4.79 -14.93
C PHE A 36 -11.14 -3.40 -15.32
N ALA A 37 -10.75 -2.38 -14.54
CA ALA A 37 -11.20 -1.00 -14.71
C ALA A 37 -10.53 -0.28 -15.88
N GLY A 38 -9.42 -0.84 -16.38
CA GLY A 38 -8.66 -0.28 -17.49
C GLY A 38 -7.26 -0.89 -17.55
N CYS A 39 -6.52 -0.46 -18.55
CA CYS A 39 -5.14 -0.87 -18.81
C CYS A 39 -4.22 0.34 -18.85
N TRP A 40 -3.23 0.40 -17.99
CA TRP A 40 -2.10 1.30 -18.13
C TRP A 40 -1.15 0.77 -19.18
N ALA A 41 -0.69 1.62 -20.10
CA ALA A 41 0.15 1.19 -21.20
C ALA A 41 1.25 2.21 -21.56
N ILE A 42 2.46 1.68 -21.70
CA ILE A 42 3.53 2.33 -22.44
C ILE A 42 3.93 1.37 -23.56
N PHE A 43 3.71 1.78 -24.80
CA PHE A 43 4.01 0.96 -25.97
C PHE A 43 5.45 1.11 -26.42
N GLY A 44 5.99 0.02 -26.93
CA GLY A 44 7.21 -0.05 -27.71
C GLY A 44 7.09 -1.18 -28.71
N HIS A 45 8.17 -1.53 -29.41
CA HIS A 45 8.14 -2.56 -30.45
C HIS A 45 7.68 -3.93 -29.94
N GLY A 46 7.83 -4.20 -28.63
CA GLY A 46 7.47 -5.49 -28.01
C GLY A 46 5.98 -5.69 -27.73
N ASN A 47 5.15 -4.64 -27.83
CA ASN A 47 3.72 -4.76 -27.53
C ASN A 47 2.79 -3.89 -28.39
N VAL A 48 3.30 -2.93 -29.16
CA VAL A 48 2.47 -1.97 -29.91
C VAL A 48 1.61 -2.64 -30.98
N ALA A 49 2.16 -3.57 -31.74
CA ALA A 49 1.47 -4.24 -32.82
C ALA A 49 0.50 -5.35 -32.37
N GLY A 50 0.80 -6.01 -31.24
CA GLY A 50 -0.06 -7.04 -30.65
C GLY A 50 -1.08 -6.44 -29.68
N ILE A 51 -0.64 -6.21 -28.44
CA ILE A 51 -1.51 -5.71 -27.37
C ILE A 51 -2.07 -4.32 -27.67
N GLY A 52 -1.26 -3.41 -28.26
CA GLY A 52 -1.73 -2.05 -28.58
C GLY A 52 -2.90 -2.04 -29.55
N GLU A 53 -2.83 -2.80 -30.65
CA GLU A 53 -3.93 -2.95 -31.60
C GLU A 53 -5.15 -3.62 -30.96
N ALA A 54 -4.94 -4.65 -30.14
CA ALA A 54 -6.04 -5.34 -29.48
C ALA A 54 -6.76 -4.45 -28.44
N LEU A 55 -6.03 -3.63 -27.67
CA LEU A 55 -6.62 -2.67 -26.72
C LEU A 55 -7.45 -1.59 -27.45
N PHE A 56 -6.99 -1.13 -28.61
CA PHE A 56 -7.77 -0.18 -29.42
C PHE A 56 -9.14 -0.73 -29.79
N GLN A 57 -9.25 -2.03 -30.09
CA GLN A 57 -10.51 -2.68 -30.46
C GLN A 57 -11.52 -2.77 -29.31
N VAL A 58 -11.05 -2.78 -28.06
CA VAL A 58 -11.90 -2.89 -26.84
C VAL A 58 -11.91 -1.61 -26.00
N ARG A 59 -11.42 -0.47 -26.52
CA ARG A 59 -11.22 0.78 -25.79
C ARG A 59 -12.46 1.31 -25.05
N ASP A 60 -13.66 0.97 -25.54
CA ASP A 60 -14.91 1.41 -24.95
C ASP A 60 -15.30 0.58 -23.71
N THR A 61 -14.78 -0.64 -23.57
CA THR A 61 -15.05 -1.57 -22.46
C THR A 61 -13.86 -1.78 -21.54
N LEU A 62 -12.64 -1.61 -22.05
CA LEU A 62 -11.39 -1.66 -21.30
C LEU A 62 -10.55 -0.41 -21.65
N PRO A 63 -10.79 0.73 -21.02
CA PRO A 63 -10.09 1.97 -21.29
C PRO A 63 -8.57 1.82 -21.12
N THR A 64 -7.81 2.49 -22.00
CA THR A 64 -6.35 2.48 -21.96
C THR A 64 -5.84 3.84 -21.51
N TYR A 65 -4.97 3.86 -20.49
CA TYR A 65 -4.36 5.04 -19.91
C TYR A 65 -2.87 5.06 -20.24
N ARG A 66 -2.37 6.19 -20.72
CA ARG A 66 -0.93 6.37 -20.94
C ARG A 66 -0.26 6.87 -19.67
N GLY A 67 0.75 6.13 -19.18
CA GLY A 67 1.68 6.60 -18.16
C GLY A 67 2.91 7.30 -18.75
N GLN A 68 3.77 7.83 -17.89
CA GLN A 68 5.06 8.42 -18.28
C GLN A 68 6.24 7.53 -17.87
N ASN A 69 6.03 6.64 -16.89
CA ASN A 69 7.01 5.71 -16.37
C ASN A 69 6.33 4.39 -16.03
N GLU A 70 6.94 3.27 -16.37
CA GLU A 70 6.31 1.94 -16.23
C GLU A 70 6.15 1.52 -14.76
N GLN A 71 7.07 1.90 -13.89
CA GLN A 71 6.93 1.66 -12.45
C GLN A 71 5.75 2.44 -11.90
N SER A 72 5.65 3.73 -12.21
CA SER A 72 4.60 4.59 -11.67
C SER A 72 3.22 4.22 -12.18
N MET A 73 3.07 3.83 -13.47
CA MET A 73 1.76 3.36 -13.96
C MET A 73 1.32 2.06 -13.28
N ALA A 74 2.24 1.12 -13.03
CA ALA A 74 1.93 -0.09 -12.27
C ALA A 74 1.60 0.22 -10.80
N LEU A 75 2.28 1.20 -10.18
CA LEU A 75 1.94 1.70 -8.84
C LEU A 75 0.54 2.34 -8.80
N SER A 76 0.14 3.09 -9.84
CA SER A 76 -1.23 3.63 -9.96
C SER A 76 -2.28 2.50 -10.04
N ALA A 77 -1.99 1.44 -10.81
CA ALA A 77 -2.85 0.25 -10.88
C ALA A 77 -3.02 -0.43 -9.52
N ILE A 78 -1.93 -0.55 -8.75
CA ILE A 78 -1.92 -1.14 -7.40
C ILE A 78 -2.71 -0.27 -6.42
N ALA A 79 -2.51 1.05 -6.46
CA ALA A 79 -3.24 1.99 -5.62
C ALA A 79 -4.74 1.95 -5.90
N TYR A 80 -5.14 1.88 -7.17
CA TYR A 80 -6.53 1.68 -7.58
C TYR A 80 -7.12 0.41 -6.95
N ALA A 81 -6.46 -0.72 -7.10
CA ALA A 81 -6.95 -2.00 -6.57
C ALA A 81 -7.06 -2.00 -5.05
N LYS A 82 -6.11 -1.37 -4.36
CA LYS A 82 -6.15 -1.18 -2.90
C LYS A 82 -7.32 -0.29 -2.49
N ALA A 83 -7.55 0.84 -3.17
CA ALA A 83 -8.67 1.75 -2.91
C ALA A 83 -10.03 1.08 -3.16
N MET A 84 -10.11 0.14 -4.11
CA MET A 84 -11.30 -0.67 -4.41
C MET A 84 -11.40 -1.95 -3.57
N ASN A 85 -10.71 -2.04 -2.45
CA ASN A 85 -10.72 -3.20 -1.55
C ASN A 85 -10.45 -4.53 -2.27
N ARG A 86 -9.56 -4.54 -3.29
CA ARG A 86 -9.19 -5.67 -4.16
C ARG A 86 -10.31 -6.21 -5.05
N LYS A 87 -11.51 -5.62 -5.05
CA LYS A 87 -12.67 -6.08 -5.82
C LYS A 87 -12.66 -5.63 -7.27
N ARG A 88 -11.92 -4.57 -7.56
CA ARG A 88 -11.72 -4.04 -8.90
C ARG A 88 -10.26 -3.69 -9.09
N ILE A 89 -9.70 -4.03 -10.23
CA ILE A 89 -8.25 -4.00 -10.48
C ILE A 89 -7.94 -3.35 -11.82
N MET A 90 -6.67 -3.11 -12.07
CA MET A 90 -6.20 -2.61 -13.37
C MET A 90 -5.10 -3.52 -13.92
N VAL A 91 -4.87 -3.38 -15.22
CA VAL A 91 -3.79 -4.03 -15.96
C VAL A 91 -2.68 -3.01 -16.20
N ALA A 92 -1.43 -3.46 -16.30
CA ALA A 92 -0.32 -2.65 -16.78
C ALA A 92 0.47 -3.43 -17.84
N THR A 93 0.68 -2.83 -19.02
CA THR A 93 1.46 -3.42 -20.11
C THR A 93 2.62 -2.53 -20.53
N THR A 94 3.74 -3.15 -20.85
CA THR A 94 4.97 -2.47 -21.27
C THR A 94 5.58 -3.15 -22.47
N SER A 95 6.52 -2.45 -23.11
CA SER A 95 7.44 -3.06 -24.04
C SER A 95 8.35 -4.09 -23.33
N ILE A 96 9.31 -4.64 -24.03
CA ILE A 96 10.30 -5.60 -23.49
C ILE A 96 11.44 -4.90 -22.77
N GLY A 97 12.29 -5.68 -22.12
CA GLY A 97 13.56 -5.24 -21.56
C GLY A 97 13.45 -4.14 -20.51
N PRO A 98 14.02 -2.94 -20.74
CA PRO A 98 14.04 -1.87 -19.73
C PRO A 98 12.64 -1.42 -19.31
N GLY A 99 11.67 -1.34 -20.21
CA GLY A 99 10.28 -1.03 -19.87
C GLY A 99 9.67 -2.08 -18.95
N ALA A 100 9.88 -3.37 -19.25
CA ALA A 100 9.42 -4.48 -18.41
C ALA A 100 10.08 -4.42 -17.01
N LEU A 101 11.41 -4.27 -16.95
CA LEU A 101 12.16 -4.24 -15.68
C LEU A 101 11.74 -3.10 -14.75
N ASN A 102 11.33 -1.96 -15.30
CA ASN A 102 10.80 -0.87 -14.48
C ASN A 102 9.57 -1.28 -13.64
N MET A 103 8.78 -2.28 -14.05
CA MET A 103 7.65 -2.76 -13.27
C MET A 103 8.00 -3.73 -12.12
N VAL A 104 9.22 -4.24 -12.04
CA VAL A 104 9.61 -5.26 -11.04
C VAL A 104 9.45 -4.73 -9.61
N THR A 105 9.87 -3.50 -9.34
CA THR A 105 9.66 -2.87 -8.03
C THR A 105 8.18 -2.74 -7.71
N ALA A 106 7.35 -2.34 -8.66
CA ALA A 106 5.90 -2.26 -8.46
C ALA A 106 5.28 -3.65 -8.19
N ALA A 107 5.75 -4.69 -8.90
CA ALA A 107 5.33 -6.07 -8.61
C ALA A 107 5.67 -6.47 -7.17
N ALA A 108 6.86 -6.12 -6.66
CA ALA A 108 7.23 -6.35 -5.27
C ALA A 108 6.32 -5.60 -4.27
N VAL A 109 5.97 -4.34 -4.56
CA VAL A 109 4.99 -3.57 -3.77
C VAL A 109 3.64 -4.31 -3.71
N ALA A 110 3.13 -4.77 -4.85
CA ALA A 110 1.88 -5.53 -4.90
C ALA A 110 1.97 -6.86 -4.14
N HIS A 111 3.10 -7.58 -4.28
CA HIS A 111 3.36 -8.86 -3.62
C HIS A 111 3.35 -8.71 -2.10
N VAL A 112 4.13 -7.76 -1.57
CA VAL A 112 4.25 -7.54 -0.12
C VAL A 112 2.92 -7.09 0.48
N ASN A 113 2.16 -6.24 -0.23
CA ASN A 113 0.88 -5.71 0.23
C ASN A 113 -0.31 -6.64 -0.12
N ARG A 114 -0.07 -7.75 -0.83
CA ARG A 114 -1.12 -8.67 -1.31
C ARG A 114 -2.22 -7.95 -2.07
N VAL A 115 -1.83 -7.06 -2.97
CA VAL A 115 -2.76 -6.30 -3.81
C VAL A 115 -2.75 -6.89 -5.21
N PRO A 116 -3.92 -7.26 -5.78
CA PRO A 116 -3.99 -7.85 -7.10
C PRO A 116 -3.71 -6.81 -8.19
N VAL A 117 -2.86 -7.18 -9.15
CA VAL A 117 -2.57 -6.44 -10.37
C VAL A 117 -2.16 -7.42 -11.46
N LEU A 118 -2.59 -7.18 -12.70
CA LEU A 118 -2.15 -7.98 -13.87
C LEU A 118 -1.07 -7.20 -14.64
N LEU A 119 0.12 -7.78 -14.70
CA LEU A 119 1.26 -7.23 -15.43
C LEU A 119 1.48 -8.01 -16.72
N LEU A 120 1.55 -7.30 -17.84
CA LEU A 120 1.67 -7.85 -19.19
C LEU A 120 2.92 -7.28 -19.88
N PRO A 121 4.15 -7.60 -19.41
CA PRO A 121 5.35 -7.20 -20.12
C PRO A 121 5.49 -7.97 -21.44
N GLY A 122 5.96 -7.29 -22.49
CA GLY A 122 6.46 -7.94 -23.69
C GLY A 122 7.72 -8.78 -23.37
N ASP A 123 7.97 -9.82 -24.15
CA ASP A 123 9.11 -10.72 -23.98
C ASP A 123 9.81 -11.01 -25.30
N VAL A 124 10.84 -11.83 -25.28
CA VAL A 124 11.56 -12.34 -26.45
C VAL A 124 10.62 -12.93 -27.50
N PHE A 125 11.15 -13.24 -28.69
CA PHE A 125 10.42 -14.05 -29.66
C PHE A 125 10.43 -15.53 -29.25
N ALA A 126 9.26 -16.14 -29.12
CA ALA A 126 9.14 -17.58 -28.85
C ALA A 126 9.85 -18.42 -29.91
N GLY A 127 9.77 -18.00 -31.17
CA GLY A 127 10.41 -18.64 -32.32
C GLY A 127 11.91 -18.43 -32.42
N ARG A 128 12.51 -17.55 -31.58
CA ARG A 128 13.96 -17.26 -31.49
C ARG A 128 14.65 -16.91 -32.81
N ARG A 129 13.92 -16.52 -33.86
CA ARG A 129 14.54 -16.14 -35.12
C ARG A 129 15.46 -14.93 -35.03
N PRO A 130 15.04 -13.80 -34.41
CA PRO A 130 15.96 -12.72 -34.07
C PRO A 130 16.60 -13.02 -32.72
N ASP A 131 17.87 -13.44 -32.71
CA ASP A 131 18.64 -13.72 -31.52
C ASP A 131 20.06 -13.13 -31.71
N PRO A 132 20.54 -12.22 -30.83
CA PRO A 132 19.83 -11.64 -29.66
C PRO A 132 18.77 -10.61 -30.05
N VAL A 133 17.70 -10.54 -29.25
CA VAL A 133 16.59 -9.60 -29.46
C VAL A 133 16.96 -8.23 -28.91
N LEU A 134 16.60 -7.15 -29.64
CA LEU A 134 16.74 -5.78 -29.15
C LEU A 134 16.07 -5.63 -27.78
N GLN A 135 16.74 -4.95 -26.84
CA GLN A 135 16.25 -4.72 -25.45
C GLN A 135 16.08 -6.02 -24.63
N GLN A 136 16.83 -7.06 -24.94
CA GLN A 136 16.92 -8.26 -24.11
C GLN A 136 18.36 -8.54 -23.71
N ILE A 137 18.51 -9.40 -22.71
CA ILE A 137 19.81 -9.95 -22.32
C ILE A 137 20.10 -11.21 -23.16
N GLU A 138 21.36 -11.53 -23.28
CA GLU A 138 21.84 -12.78 -23.84
C GLU A 138 22.51 -13.59 -22.73
N ASP A 139 21.95 -14.75 -22.39
CA ASP A 139 22.56 -15.68 -21.44
C ASP A 139 23.27 -16.78 -22.22
N PHE A 140 24.59 -16.91 -22.02
CA PHE A 140 25.41 -17.87 -22.76
C PHE A 140 25.22 -19.33 -22.28
N ALA A 141 24.69 -19.53 -21.08
CA ALA A 141 24.49 -20.84 -20.48
C ALA A 141 23.09 -21.40 -20.69
N ASP A 142 22.07 -20.52 -20.70
CA ASP A 142 20.66 -20.91 -20.80
C ASP A 142 19.87 -19.97 -21.74
N GLY A 143 19.64 -20.42 -22.96
CA GLY A 143 18.87 -19.68 -23.96
C GLY A 143 17.37 -19.52 -23.63
N THR A 144 16.87 -20.04 -22.51
CA THR A 144 15.47 -19.84 -22.06
C THR A 144 15.30 -18.63 -21.14
N VAL A 145 16.40 -18.05 -20.68
CA VAL A 145 16.40 -16.87 -19.78
C VAL A 145 16.02 -15.61 -20.55
N SER A 146 15.16 -14.82 -19.96
CA SER A 146 14.89 -13.43 -20.39
C SER A 146 14.85 -12.52 -19.18
N VAL A 147 14.92 -11.19 -19.39
CA VAL A 147 14.83 -10.22 -18.27
C VAL A 147 13.55 -10.37 -17.46
N ASN A 148 12.47 -10.89 -18.07
CA ASN A 148 11.20 -11.07 -17.39
C ASN A 148 11.22 -12.17 -16.33
N ASP A 149 12.27 -12.99 -16.26
CA ASP A 149 12.47 -13.93 -15.16
C ASP A 149 12.66 -13.22 -13.80
N CYS A 150 13.04 -11.93 -13.81
CA CYS A 150 13.06 -11.09 -12.61
C CYS A 150 11.67 -10.93 -11.95
N PHE A 151 10.58 -11.17 -12.64
CA PHE A 151 9.24 -11.16 -12.06
C PHE A 151 8.90 -12.41 -11.25
N LYS A 152 9.59 -13.53 -11.45
CA LYS A 152 9.28 -14.81 -10.77
C LYS A 152 9.23 -14.67 -9.25
N PRO A 153 10.26 -14.12 -8.56
CA PRO A 153 10.26 -14.01 -7.10
C PRO A 153 9.26 -12.98 -6.56
N VAL A 154 8.77 -12.06 -7.37
CA VAL A 154 7.87 -10.97 -6.95
C VAL A 154 6.45 -11.14 -7.44
N SER A 155 6.12 -12.19 -8.21
CA SER A 155 4.76 -12.52 -8.65
C SER A 155 4.16 -13.65 -7.81
N ARG A 156 2.84 -13.64 -7.64
CA ARG A 156 2.08 -14.78 -7.09
C ARG A 156 1.88 -15.87 -8.14
N TYR A 157 1.72 -15.45 -9.38
CA TYR A 157 1.70 -16.33 -10.53
C TYR A 157 2.50 -15.68 -11.65
N PHE A 158 3.40 -16.44 -12.25
CA PHE A 158 4.18 -16.05 -13.43
C PHE A 158 4.01 -17.10 -14.51
N ASP A 159 3.74 -16.66 -15.74
CA ASP A 159 3.76 -17.53 -16.92
C ASP A 159 4.36 -16.79 -18.12
N ARG A 160 5.05 -17.53 -19.00
CA ARG A 160 5.55 -17.02 -20.29
C ARG A 160 4.72 -17.63 -21.41
N ILE A 161 3.99 -16.78 -22.11
CA ILE A 161 3.11 -17.19 -23.20
C ILE A 161 3.91 -17.27 -24.49
N THR A 162 4.29 -18.50 -24.84
CA THR A 162 5.10 -18.83 -26.03
C THR A 162 4.26 -19.45 -27.16
N ARG A 163 2.99 -19.79 -26.88
CA ARG A 163 2.03 -20.33 -27.85
C ARG A 163 0.63 -19.83 -27.55
N PRO A 164 -0.20 -19.56 -28.57
CA PRO A 164 -1.55 -18.99 -28.38
C PRO A 164 -2.47 -19.80 -27.45
N GLU A 165 -2.44 -21.14 -27.53
CA GLU A 165 -3.30 -22.02 -26.74
C GLU A 165 -2.99 -22.02 -25.26
N GLN A 166 -1.78 -21.62 -24.83
CA GLN A 166 -1.39 -21.49 -23.43
C GLN A 166 -2.20 -20.41 -22.71
N LEU A 167 -2.73 -19.44 -23.46
CA LEU A 167 -3.50 -18.34 -22.88
C LEU A 167 -4.72 -18.84 -22.10
N ILE A 168 -5.36 -19.94 -22.53
CA ILE A 168 -6.57 -20.47 -21.89
C ILE A 168 -6.30 -20.91 -20.44
N PRO A 169 -5.37 -21.83 -20.15
CA PRO A 169 -5.05 -22.21 -18.77
C PRO A 169 -4.40 -21.07 -17.98
N ALA A 170 -3.57 -20.23 -18.62
CA ALA A 170 -2.90 -19.11 -17.95
C ALA A 170 -3.91 -18.08 -17.41
N LEU A 171 -4.92 -17.69 -18.20
CA LEU A 171 -5.95 -16.74 -17.74
C LEU A 171 -6.88 -17.31 -16.67
N ASN A 172 -7.18 -18.61 -16.72
CA ASN A 172 -7.92 -19.25 -15.63
C ASN A 172 -7.16 -19.21 -14.30
N ARG A 173 -5.85 -19.48 -14.32
CA ARG A 173 -4.97 -19.35 -13.13
C ARG A 173 -4.83 -17.90 -12.70
N THR A 174 -4.68 -16.97 -13.64
CA THR A 174 -4.65 -15.53 -13.38
C THR A 174 -5.85 -15.10 -12.55
N MET A 175 -7.06 -15.44 -13.01
CA MET A 175 -8.27 -15.06 -12.29
C MET A 175 -8.38 -15.73 -10.92
N ALA A 176 -7.96 -16.99 -10.79
CA ALA A 176 -7.94 -17.69 -9.51
C ALA A 176 -7.06 -16.98 -8.48
N VAL A 177 -5.87 -16.50 -8.89
CA VAL A 177 -4.96 -15.75 -8.01
C VAL A 177 -5.48 -14.34 -7.71
N LEU A 178 -5.93 -13.60 -8.74
CA LEU A 178 -6.37 -12.21 -8.57
C LEU A 178 -7.61 -12.07 -7.68
N THR A 179 -8.44 -13.12 -7.57
CA THR A 179 -9.68 -13.11 -6.79
C THR A 179 -9.59 -13.90 -5.47
N ASP A 180 -8.42 -14.47 -5.15
CA ASP A 180 -8.23 -15.20 -3.89
C ASP A 180 -8.09 -14.24 -2.71
N PRO A 181 -8.85 -14.42 -1.61
CA PRO A 181 -8.78 -13.53 -0.45
C PRO A 181 -7.50 -13.70 0.38
N ALA A 182 -6.83 -14.85 0.29
CA ALA A 182 -5.66 -15.20 1.09
C ALA A 182 -4.34 -14.93 0.33
N ASP A 183 -4.27 -15.39 -0.93
CA ASP A 183 -3.05 -15.45 -1.72
C ASP A 183 -3.02 -14.48 -2.92
N CYS A 184 -3.96 -13.53 -2.99
CA CYS A 184 -3.94 -12.56 -4.08
C CYS A 184 -2.66 -11.72 -4.08
N GLY A 185 -2.33 -11.23 -5.25
CA GLY A 185 -1.15 -10.39 -5.49
C GLY A 185 -0.89 -10.22 -6.98
N PRO A 186 0.31 -9.80 -7.37
CA PRO A 186 0.64 -9.57 -8.77
C PRO A 186 0.68 -10.89 -9.55
N VAL A 187 0.04 -10.85 -10.70
CA VAL A 187 0.17 -11.87 -11.75
C VAL A 187 0.94 -11.29 -12.91
N THR A 188 1.96 -11.98 -13.37
CA THR A 188 2.73 -11.59 -14.56
C THR A 188 2.55 -12.61 -15.67
N LEU A 189 1.96 -12.18 -16.77
CA LEU A 189 1.95 -12.94 -18.02
C LEU A 189 2.95 -12.29 -18.98
N SER A 190 4.08 -12.92 -19.15
CA SER A 190 5.15 -12.48 -20.04
C SER A 190 4.80 -12.87 -21.48
N LEU A 191 4.61 -11.89 -22.36
CA LEU A 191 4.01 -12.07 -23.69
C LEU A 191 5.08 -12.02 -24.78
N CYS A 192 5.44 -13.16 -25.34
CA CYS A 192 6.38 -13.22 -26.48
C CYS A 192 5.85 -12.42 -27.67
N GLN A 193 6.73 -11.61 -28.30
CA GLN A 193 6.35 -10.64 -29.33
C GLN A 193 5.65 -11.28 -30.53
N ASP A 194 6.20 -12.38 -31.06
CA ASP A 194 5.62 -13.15 -32.19
C ASP A 194 4.29 -13.79 -31.77
N THR A 195 4.23 -14.39 -30.59
CA THR A 195 3.03 -15.05 -30.07
C THR A 195 1.86 -14.08 -29.92
N GLN A 196 2.09 -12.81 -29.54
CA GLN A 196 1.02 -11.80 -29.46
C GLN A 196 0.24 -11.68 -30.79
N ALA A 197 0.93 -11.80 -31.92
CA ALA A 197 0.37 -11.66 -33.27
C ALA A 197 -0.13 -12.98 -33.84
N GLU A 198 0.24 -14.13 -33.28
CA GLU A 198 -0.21 -15.45 -33.76
C GLU A 198 -1.69 -15.66 -33.49
N ALA A 199 -2.41 -16.20 -34.49
CA ALA A 199 -3.84 -16.48 -34.42
C ALA A 199 -4.12 -17.95 -34.07
N PHE A 200 -5.16 -18.17 -33.26
CA PHE A 200 -5.65 -19.47 -32.85
C PHE A 200 -7.18 -19.52 -32.87
N ASP A 201 -7.75 -20.71 -33.03
CA ASP A 201 -9.20 -20.92 -33.04
C ASP A 201 -9.71 -21.17 -31.61
N TYR A 202 -9.95 -20.08 -30.88
CA TYR A 202 -10.40 -20.11 -29.49
C TYR A 202 -11.87 -20.55 -29.36
N PRO A 203 -12.24 -21.37 -28.36
CA PRO A 203 -13.64 -21.67 -28.06
C PRO A 203 -14.43 -20.39 -27.75
N VAL A 204 -15.57 -20.14 -28.40
CA VAL A 204 -16.41 -18.96 -28.11
C VAL A 204 -16.85 -18.91 -26.66
N SER A 205 -17.02 -20.08 -26.00
CA SER A 205 -17.36 -20.17 -24.55
C SER A 205 -16.31 -19.57 -23.63
N PHE A 206 -15.05 -19.44 -24.09
CA PHE A 206 -13.97 -18.84 -23.32
C PHE A 206 -14.17 -17.34 -23.06
N PHE A 207 -14.93 -16.67 -23.93
CA PHE A 207 -15.19 -15.24 -23.86
C PHE A 207 -16.58 -14.89 -23.30
N LYS A 208 -17.28 -15.86 -22.71
CA LYS A 208 -18.54 -15.59 -22.03
C LYS A 208 -18.29 -14.72 -20.80
N GLU A 209 -19.20 -13.78 -20.59
CA GLU A 209 -19.22 -12.99 -19.37
C GLU A 209 -19.26 -13.88 -18.14
N ARG A 210 -18.40 -13.57 -17.17
CA ARG A 210 -18.31 -14.31 -15.90
C ARG A 210 -18.29 -13.36 -14.73
N LEU A 211 -19.26 -13.53 -13.83
CA LEU A 211 -19.32 -12.83 -12.57
C LEU A 211 -18.44 -13.55 -11.52
N TRP A 212 -17.48 -12.85 -10.96
CA TRP A 212 -16.61 -13.31 -9.89
C TRP A 212 -17.12 -12.82 -8.55
N SER A 213 -17.23 -13.72 -7.58
CA SER A 213 -17.53 -13.43 -6.18
C SER A 213 -16.28 -13.67 -5.34
N PHE A 214 -15.97 -12.71 -4.45
CA PHE A 214 -14.87 -12.84 -3.52
C PHE A 214 -15.31 -13.65 -2.31
N ARG A 215 -14.68 -14.80 -2.13
CA ARG A 215 -15.01 -15.75 -1.07
C ARG A 215 -14.66 -15.18 0.31
N ARG A 216 -15.53 -15.42 1.31
CA ARG A 216 -15.29 -15.12 2.71
C ARG A 216 -15.16 -16.43 3.49
N PRO A 217 -13.94 -16.95 3.75
CA PRO A 217 -13.73 -18.17 4.53
C PRO A 217 -14.32 -18.02 5.93
N ARG A 218 -14.99 -19.07 6.42
CA ARG A 218 -15.48 -19.17 7.80
C ARG A 218 -14.46 -19.93 8.64
N PRO A 219 -14.36 -19.63 9.96
CA PRO A 219 -13.42 -20.31 10.83
C PRO A 219 -13.81 -21.79 11.04
N ASP A 220 -12.82 -22.62 11.32
CA ASP A 220 -13.02 -23.95 11.88
C ASP A 220 -13.61 -23.86 13.28
N GLU A 221 -14.49 -24.81 13.64
CA GLU A 221 -15.18 -24.81 14.94
C GLU A 221 -14.21 -24.95 16.11
N GLY A 222 -13.14 -25.74 15.97
CA GLY A 222 -12.12 -25.93 16.99
C GLY A 222 -11.30 -24.67 17.21
N GLU A 223 -10.89 -23.99 16.11
CA GLU A 223 -10.21 -22.71 16.16
C GLU A 223 -11.07 -21.62 16.83
N LEU A 224 -12.36 -21.56 16.46
CA LEU A 224 -13.31 -20.61 17.02
C LEU A 224 -13.50 -20.85 18.53
N HIS A 225 -13.67 -22.12 18.96
CA HIS A 225 -13.80 -22.46 20.37
C HIS A 225 -12.57 -22.08 21.19
N ALA A 226 -11.37 -22.34 20.68
CA ALA A 226 -10.12 -21.97 21.32
C ALA A 226 -9.98 -20.43 21.46
N ALA A 227 -10.28 -19.68 20.40
CA ALA A 227 -10.24 -18.23 20.41
C ALA A 227 -11.24 -17.62 21.41
N VAL A 228 -12.48 -18.11 21.44
CA VAL A 228 -13.53 -17.68 22.40
C VAL A 228 -13.12 -17.98 23.84
N THR A 229 -12.53 -19.14 24.09
CA THR A 229 -12.04 -19.53 25.42
C THR A 229 -10.94 -18.61 25.89
N ALA A 230 -9.97 -18.31 25.03
CA ALA A 230 -8.87 -17.39 25.33
C ALA A 230 -9.39 -15.97 25.61
N LEU A 231 -10.30 -15.44 24.76
CA LEU A 231 -10.91 -14.12 24.97
C LEU A 231 -11.65 -14.04 26.31
N LYS A 232 -12.44 -15.05 26.67
CA LYS A 232 -13.17 -15.07 27.95
C LYS A 232 -12.24 -15.08 29.17
N ALA A 233 -11.04 -15.61 29.05
CA ALA A 233 -10.03 -15.64 30.11
C ALA A 233 -9.24 -14.34 30.24
N ALA A 234 -9.18 -13.54 29.16
CA ALA A 234 -8.36 -12.34 29.08
C ALA A 234 -8.81 -11.24 30.06
N LYS A 235 -7.84 -10.55 30.65
CA LYS A 235 -8.05 -9.39 31.53
C LYS A 235 -7.70 -8.06 30.88
N LYS A 236 -6.80 -8.09 29.89
CA LYS A 236 -6.31 -6.92 29.18
C LYS A 236 -6.27 -7.16 27.65
N PRO A 237 -7.40 -7.55 27.03
CA PRO A 237 -7.40 -7.83 25.60
C PRO A 237 -7.23 -6.55 24.77
N VAL A 238 -6.52 -6.67 23.63
CA VAL A 238 -6.33 -5.61 22.64
C VAL A 238 -6.58 -6.17 21.24
N ILE A 239 -7.25 -5.42 20.39
CA ILE A 239 -7.39 -5.74 18.96
C ILE A 239 -6.34 -4.96 18.19
N ILE A 240 -5.57 -5.66 17.32
CA ILE A 240 -4.70 -5.02 16.33
C ILE A 240 -5.38 -5.13 14.97
N ALA A 241 -5.90 -4.02 14.47
CA ALA A 241 -6.54 -3.93 13.17
C ALA A 241 -5.49 -3.73 12.06
N GLY A 242 -5.44 -4.67 11.12
CA GLY A 242 -4.62 -4.58 9.92
C GLY A 242 -5.42 -4.29 8.66
N GLY A 243 -4.74 -4.26 7.50
CA GLY A 243 -5.35 -3.99 6.20
C GLY A 243 -6.46 -4.98 5.81
N GLY A 244 -6.44 -6.20 6.36
CA GLY A 244 -7.49 -7.19 6.14
C GLY A 244 -8.87 -6.74 6.60
N VAL A 245 -8.96 -5.84 7.59
CA VAL A 245 -10.24 -5.23 8.01
C VAL A 245 -10.86 -4.43 6.87
N ASN A 246 -10.07 -3.57 6.23
CA ASN A 246 -10.52 -2.77 5.09
C ASN A 246 -10.87 -3.65 3.88
N PHE A 247 -10.00 -4.62 3.55
CA PHE A 247 -10.22 -5.52 2.41
C PHE A 247 -11.43 -6.43 2.54
N SER A 248 -11.81 -6.81 3.76
CA SER A 248 -13.02 -7.58 4.01
C SER A 248 -14.25 -6.69 4.29
N GLU A 249 -14.10 -5.36 4.23
CA GLU A 249 -15.18 -4.41 4.57
C GLU A 249 -15.77 -4.67 5.96
N ALA A 250 -14.88 -4.99 6.90
CA ALA A 250 -15.23 -5.35 8.28
C ALA A 250 -15.30 -4.14 9.23
N ASN A 251 -15.18 -2.91 8.72
CA ASN A 251 -15.06 -1.70 9.53
C ASN A 251 -16.22 -1.53 10.53
N ALA A 252 -17.48 -1.62 10.05
CA ALA A 252 -18.66 -1.53 10.90
C ALA A 252 -18.74 -2.71 11.88
N THR A 253 -18.39 -3.93 11.43
CA THR A 253 -18.36 -5.13 12.27
C THR A 253 -17.31 -5.01 13.37
N LEU A 254 -16.12 -4.48 13.06
CA LEU A 254 -15.05 -4.23 14.04
C LEU A 254 -15.48 -3.19 15.08
N SER A 255 -16.11 -2.08 14.66
CA SER A 255 -16.63 -1.05 15.57
C SER A 255 -17.65 -1.66 16.55
N ALA A 256 -18.64 -2.35 16.01
CA ALA A 256 -19.67 -3.01 16.81
C ALA A 256 -19.09 -4.09 17.76
N PHE A 257 -18.09 -4.86 17.31
CA PHE A 257 -17.40 -5.86 18.12
C PHE A 257 -16.63 -5.19 19.28
N ALA A 258 -15.84 -4.17 18.96
CA ALA A 258 -15.05 -3.45 19.96
C ALA A 258 -15.94 -2.78 21.02
N GLU A 259 -17.00 -2.11 20.60
CA GLU A 259 -17.96 -1.45 21.49
C GLU A 259 -18.74 -2.43 22.36
N ARG A 260 -19.28 -3.52 21.76
CA ARG A 260 -20.04 -4.54 22.48
C ARG A 260 -19.20 -5.24 23.55
N HIS A 261 -17.94 -5.53 23.25
CA HIS A 261 -17.07 -6.29 24.14
C HIS A 261 -16.08 -5.43 24.94
N GLY A 262 -16.09 -4.09 24.76
CA GLY A 262 -15.26 -3.15 25.51
C GLY A 262 -13.77 -3.28 25.25
N ILE A 263 -13.34 -3.73 24.05
CA ILE A 263 -11.95 -4.03 23.73
C ILE A 263 -11.32 -2.86 22.96
N PRO A 264 -10.20 -2.26 23.45
CA PRO A 264 -9.49 -1.21 22.72
C PRO A 264 -8.90 -1.74 21.40
N VAL A 265 -8.90 -0.88 20.38
CA VAL A 265 -8.39 -1.16 19.04
C VAL A 265 -7.20 -0.28 18.74
N VAL A 266 -6.12 -0.88 18.25
CA VAL A 266 -4.94 -0.21 17.72
C VAL A 266 -4.81 -0.51 16.23
N GLU A 267 -4.27 0.43 15.45
CA GLU A 267 -4.24 0.34 13.99
C GLU A 267 -2.82 0.25 13.46
N THR A 268 -2.56 -0.74 12.60
CA THR A 268 -1.31 -0.78 11.83
C THR A 268 -1.32 0.27 10.72
N GLN A 269 -0.19 0.52 10.04
CA GLN A 269 -0.13 1.40 8.87
C GLN A 269 -1.19 1.04 7.81
N ALA A 270 -1.34 -0.23 7.50
CA ALA A 270 -2.33 -0.70 6.53
C ALA A 270 -3.77 -0.77 7.10
N GLY A 271 -3.89 -0.83 8.43
CA GLY A 271 -5.17 -0.91 9.13
C GLY A 271 -5.74 0.45 9.52
N LYS A 272 -4.99 1.54 9.41
CA LYS A 272 -5.50 2.87 9.76
C LYS A 272 -6.70 3.23 8.89
N SER A 273 -7.72 3.81 9.50
CA SER A 273 -9.11 3.96 9.03
C SER A 273 -10.00 2.72 9.23
N SER A 274 -9.54 1.69 9.92
CA SER A 274 -10.41 0.55 10.30
C SER A 274 -11.52 0.99 11.26
N LEU A 275 -11.21 1.90 12.20
CA LEU A 275 -12.19 2.62 13.01
C LEU A 275 -12.15 4.13 12.71
N PRO A 276 -13.29 4.81 12.77
CA PRO A 276 -13.30 6.28 12.71
C PRO A 276 -12.46 6.88 13.85
N PHE A 277 -11.74 7.96 13.57
CA PHE A 277 -10.94 8.67 14.57
C PHE A 277 -11.73 9.04 15.83
N LEU A 278 -13.02 9.36 15.70
CA LEU A 278 -13.87 9.77 16.83
C LEU A 278 -14.33 8.59 17.71
N ASN A 279 -14.14 7.34 17.30
CA ASN A 279 -14.48 6.19 18.14
C ASN A 279 -13.60 6.17 19.40
N GLU A 280 -14.21 6.10 20.58
CA GLU A 280 -13.51 6.17 21.86
C GLU A 280 -12.58 4.98 22.16
N LEU A 281 -12.77 3.87 21.46
CA LEU A 281 -11.93 2.67 21.56
C LEU A 281 -10.81 2.64 20.50
N ASN A 282 -10.73 3.63 19.60
CA ASN A 282 -9.62 3.76 18.67
C ASN A 282 -8.41 4.40 19.36
N MET A 283 -7.45 3.59 19.78
CA MET A 283 -6.22 4.07 20.43
C MET A 283 -5.23 4.69 19.42
N GLY A 284 -5.48 4.55 18.12
CA GLY A 284 -4.65 5.06 17.03
C GLY A 284 -3.56 4.08 16.60
N ALA A 285 -2.49 4.63 16.05
CA ALA A 285 -1.36 3.90 15.46
C ALA A 285 -0.59 3.05 16.48
N VAL A 286 -0.12 1.86 16.07
CA VAL A 286 0.67 0.94 16.91
C VAL A 286 2.08 0.72 16.35
N GLY A 287 3.04 0.44 17.21
CA GLY A 287 4.40 0.02 16.86
C GLY A 287 5.41 1.16 16.85
N VAL A 288 6.39 1.09 15.94
CA VAL A 288 7.49 2.06 15.84
C VAL A 288 6.96 3.50 15.70
N THR A 289 5.94 3.70 14.87
CA THR A 289 5.24 4.98 14.71
C THR A 289 3.90 5.01 15.46
N GLY A 290 3.83 4.33 16.60
CA GLY A 290 2.62 4.23 17.41
C GLY A 290 2.32 5.47 18.22
N THR A 291 1.06 5.63 18.62
CA THR A 291 0.64 6.61 19.62
C THR A 291 1.06 6.14 21.02
N GLY A 292 1.22 7.06 21.97
CA GLY A 292 1.47 6.67 23.35
C GLY A 292 0.37 5.77 23.92
N ALA A 293 -0.89 6.09 23.62
CA ALA A 293 -2.05 5.29 24.05
C ALA A 293 -2.03 3.86 23.51
N SER A 294 -1.74 3.68 22.22
CA SER A 294 -1.68 2.36 21.59
C SER A 294 -0.54 1.51 22.15
N ASN A 295 0.66 2.09 22.21
CA ASN A 295 1.83 1.34 22.64
C ASN A 295 1.75 0.99 24.15
N GLU A 296 1.15 1.84 24.99
CA GLU A 296 0.90 1.54 26.39
C GLU A 296 -0.02 0.34 26.59
N VAL A 297 -1.18 0.31 25.91
CA VAL A 297 -2.10 -0.85 26.01
C VAL A 297 -1.50 -2.13 25.43
N CYS A 298 -0.69 -2.02 24.36
CA CYS A 298 0.01 -3.17 23.78
C CYS A 298 1.12 -3.71 24.69
N ALA A 299 1.84 -2.86 25.42
CA ALA A 299 2.88 -3.30 26.35
C ALA A 299 2.31 -4.10 27.53
N GLU A 300 1.09 -3.79 27.96
CA GLU A 300 0.44 -4.43 29.10
C GLU A 300 -0.50 -5.59 28.74
N THR A 301 -0.82 -5.77 27.47
CA THR A 301 -1.82 -6.74 27.05
C THR A 301 -1.49 -8.17 27.47
N ASP A 302 -2.50 -8.94 27.85
CA ASP A 302 -2.43 -10.39 28.06
C ASP A 302 -3.02 -11.18 26.88
N LEU A 303 -3.74 -10.51 25.97
CA LEU A 303 -4.27 -11.11 24.76
C LEU A 303 -4.31 -10.13 23.59
N LEU A 304 -3.66 -10.51 22.50
CA LEU A 304 -3.69 -9.82 21.22
C LEU A 304 -4.64 -10.53 20.27
N LEU A 305 -5.72 -9.87 19.85
CA LEU A 305 -6.54 -10.30 18.72
C LEU A 305 -6.04 -9.58 17.45
N ALA A 306 -5.22 -10.28 16.68
CA ALA A 306 -4.59 -9.75 15.46
C ALA A 306 -5.54 -9.96 14.27
N VAL A 307 -6.26 -8.91 13.85
CA VAL A 307 -7.30 -8.98 12.81
C VAL A 307 -6.74 -8.48 11.47
N GLY A 308 -6.57 -9.40 10.52
CA GLY A 308 -6.13 -9.08 9.17
C GLY A 308 -4.75 -8.41 9.11
N THR A 309 -3.86 -8.74 10.03
CA THR A 309 -2.47 -8.24 10.09
C THR A 309 -1.48 -9.41 10.13
N ARG A 310 -0.26 -9.15 9.68
CA ARG A 310 0.86 -10.11 9.68
C ARG A 310 1.79 -9.96 10.89
N LEU A 311 1.54 -9.00 11.76
CA LEU A 311 2.40 -8.64 12.89
C LEU A 311 3.86 -8.44 12.43
N GLN A 312 4.05 -7.55 11.44
CA GLN A 312 5.35 -7.22 10.90
C GLN A 312 6.23 -6.48 11.91
N ASP A 313 7.51 -6.43 11.61
CA ASP A 313 8.57 -5.75 12.33
C ASP A 313 8.15 -4.36 12.86
N PHE A 314 7.66 -3.49 11.97
CA PHE A 314 7.27 -2.12 12.32
C PHE A 314 6.06 -2.05 13.25
N THR A 315 5.09 -2.96 13.10
CA THR A 315 3.90 -3.06 13.96
C THR A 315 4.24 -3.56 15.36
N THR A 316 5.20 -4.47 15.46
CA THR A 316 5.59 -5.09 16.73
C THR A 316 6.73 -4.36 17.44
N ALA A 317 7.23 -3.27 16.81
CA ALA A 317 8.46 -2.60 17.26
C ALA A 317 9.61 -3.60 17.42
N SER A 318 9.85 -4.36 16.34
CA SER A 318 10.85 -5.46 16.32
C SER A 318 10.68 -6.45 17.49
N TRP A 319 9.43 -6.74 17.85
CA TRP A 319 9.07 -7.60 18.99
C TRP A 319 9.54 -7.11 20.36
N SER A 320 9.84 -5.82 20.48
CA SER A 320 10.15 -5.19 21.76
C SER A 320 8.92 -4.60 22.48
N LEU A 321 7.78 -4.46 21.79
CA LEU A 321 6.58 -3.81 22.33
C LEU A 321 5.82 -4.68 23.34
N PHE A 322 5.67 -5.97 23.05
CA PHE A 322 4.80 -6.89 23.80
C PHE A 322 5.60 -7.58 24.92
N GLN A 323 5.71 -6.93 26.08
CA GLN A 323 6.57 -7.38 27.17
C GLN A 323 5.96 -8.46 28.07
N ASN A 324 4.63 -8.65 28.07
CA ASN A 324 4.01 -9.69 28.86
C ASN A 324 4.34 -11.09 28.29
N GLU A 325 5.06 -11.90 29.06
CA GLU A 325 5.48 -13.26 28.66
C GLU A 325 4.32 -14.25 28.60
N GLY A 326 3.27 -14.02 29.39
CA GLY A 326 2.07 -14.86 29.40
C GLY A 326 1.00 -14.45 28.39
N LYS A 327 1.30 -13.55 27.45
CA LYS A 327 0.34 -13.11 26.45
C LYS A 327 -0.08 -14.22 25.50
N THR A 328 -1.35 -14.23 25.15
CA THR A 328 -1.90 -15.06 24.08
C THR A 328 -2.07 -14.22 22.82
N ILE A 329 -1.75 -14.78 21.66
CA ILE A 329 -2.02 -14.16 20.35
C ILE A 329 -3.10 -15.00 19.65
N ILE A 330 -4.16 -14.35 19.16
CA ILE A 330 -5.15 -14.95 18.26
C ILE A 330 -4.93 -14.34 16.89
N GLY A 331 -4.63 -15.17 15.89
CA GLY A 331 -4.39 -14.74 14.51
C GLY A 331 -5.64 -14.89 13.65
N LEU A 332 -6.50 -13.87 13.57
CA LEU A 332 -7.64 -13.84 12.63
C LEU A 332 -7.15 -13.35 11.27
N ASN A 333 -6.94 -14.28 10.35
CA ASN A 333 -6.44 -13.98 9.01
C ASN A 333 -6.97 -15.01 7.99
N THR A 334 -7.19 -14.58 6.74
CA THR A 334 -7.56 -15.50 5.64
C THR A 334 -6.41 -16.42 5.24
N GLN A 335 -5.16 -16.00 5.46
CA GLN A 335 -3.96 -16.78 5.16
C GLN A 335 -3.52 -17.56 6.40
N ALA A 336 -3.56 -18.90 6.30
CA ALA A 336 -3.24 -19.80 7.40
C ALA A 336 -1.81 -19.59 7.95
N PHE A 337 -0.84 -19.33 7.08
CA PHE A 337 0.55 -19.03 7.50
C PHE A 337 0.61 -17.83 8.44
N ASP A 338 -0.12 -16.74 8.13
CA ASP A 338 -0.13 -15.56 8.99
C ASP A 338 -0.95 -15.76 10.27
N ALA A 339 -1.96 -16.60 10.23
CA ALA A 339 -2.77 -16.93 11.40
C ALA A 339 -2.02 -17.77 12.43
N THR A 340 -1.09 -18.63 11.98
CA THR A 340 -0.40 -19.61 12.84
C THR A 340 0.98 -19.16 13.33
N LYS A 341 1.62 -18.22 12.65
CA LYS A 341 2.97 -17.78 13.06
C LYS A 341 2.95 -17.11 14.44
N HIS A 342 4.12 -16.98 15.04
CA HIS A 342 4.30 -16.39 16.38
C HIS A 342 3.60 -17.17 17.51
N GLN A 343 3.47 -18.48 17.36
CA GLN A 343 2.76 -19.36 18.31
C GLN A 343 1.31 -18.91 18.57
N ALA A 344 0.70 -18.23 17.59
CA ALA A 344 -0.68 -17.75 17.72
C ALA A 344 -1.69 -18.90 17.69
N LEU A 345 -2.79 -18.75 18.42
CA LEU A 345 -4.00 -19.53 18.21
C LEU A 345 -4.59 -19.11 16.84
N PRO A 346 -4.64 -20.02 15.86
CA PRO A 346 -5.16 -19.67 14.55
C PRO A 346 -6.67 -19.43 14.60
N LEU A 347 -7.14 -18.50 13.79
CA LEU A 347 -8.54 -18.31 13.42
C LEU A 347 -8.57 -18.00 11.92
N VAL A 348 -8.49 -19.05 11.10
CA VAL A 348 -8.35 -18.91 9.65
C VAL A 348 -9.69 -18.53 9.02
N ALA A 349 -9.94 -17.24 8.90
CA ALA A 349 -11.22 -16.73 8.41
C ALA A 349 -11.08 -15.33 7.79
N ASP A 350 -12.10 -14.92 7.03
CA ASP A 350 -12.34 -13.52 6.65
C ASP A 350 -12.59 -12.69 7.92
N ALA A 351 -12.03 -11.48 7.98
CA ALA A 351 -12.10 -10.65 9.18
C ALA A 351 -13.53 -10.29 9.59
N LYS A 352 -14.43 -10.04 8.63
CA LYS A 352 -15.83 -9.74 8.92
C LYS A 352 -16.54 -10.95 9.53
N VAL A 353 -16.48 -12.07 8.85
CA VAL A 353 -17.13 -13.30 9.29
C VAL A 353 -16.53 -13.80 10.61
N GLY A 354 -15.21 -13.76 10.76
CA GLY A 354 -14.52 -14.14 12.01
C GLY A 354 -14.96 -13.31 13.21
N LEU A 355 -15.07 -11.99 13.07
CA LEU A 355 -15.56 -11.10 14.12
C LEU A 355 -17.05 -11.34 14.45
N GLU A 356 -17.89 -11.60 13.44
CA GLU A 356 -19.30 -11.95 13.63
C GLU A 356 -19.45 -13.23 14.43
N GLU A 357 -18.71 -14.29 14.07
CA GLU A 357 -18.73 -15.59 14.76
C GLU A 357 -18.17 -15.49 16.19
N LEU A 358 -17.07 -14.76 16.38
CA LEU A 358 -16.53 -14.49 17.72
C LEU A 358 -17.56 -13.78 18.59
N SER A 359 -18.21 -12.72 18.07
CA SER A 359 -19.21 -11.96 18.83
C SER A 359 -20.43 -12.79 19.21
N ALA A 360 -20.90 -13.65 18.31
CA ALA A 360 -22.01 -14.55 18.57
C ALA A 360 -21.68 -15.52 19.72
N ASN A 361 -20.47 -16.09 19.73
CA ASN A 361 -20.05 -17.11 20.72
C ASN A 361 -19.58 -16.49 22.06
N LEU A 362 -19.11 -15.24 22.05
CA LEU A 362 -18.81 -14.49 23.28
C LEU A 362 -20.09 -14.08 24.04
N GLY A 363 -21.20 -13.88 23.32
CA GLY A 363 -22.49 -13.53 23.90
C GLY A 363 -22.46 -12.19 24.63
N LYS A 364 -22.66 -12.22 25.96
CA LYS A 364 -22.67 -11.00 26.82
C LYS A 364 -21.32 -10.72 27.48
N TRP A 365 -20.28 -11.49 27.17
CA TRP A 365 -18.96 -11.24 27.73
C TRP A 365 -18.42 -9.87 27.32
N THR A 366 -17.77 -9.18 28.26
CA THR A 366 -17.05 -7.92 28.03
C THR A 366 -15.69 -7.96 28.71
N ALA A 367 -14.74 -7.23 28.18
CA ALA A 367 -13.46 -6.98 28.84
C ALA A 367 -13.69 -6.29 30.19
N PRO A 368 -12.77 -6.42 31.17
CA PRO A 368 -12.87 -5.72 32.44
C PRO A 368 -13.04 -4.20 32.26
N ALA A 369 -14.01 -3.62 32.96
CA ALA A 369 -14.39 -2.21 32.79
C ALA A 369 -13.27 -1.23 33.12
N ASP A 370 -12.42 -1.56 34.09
CA ASP A 370 -11.23 -0.77 34.48
C ASP A 370 -10.19 -0.75 33.35
N TRP A 371 -10.01 -1.85 32.63
CA TRP A 371 -9.15 -1.91 31.45
C TRP A 371 -9.64 -0.99 30.33
N THR A 372 -10.91 -1.07 30.00
CA THR A 372 -11.54 -0.21 29.00
C THR A 372 -11.47 1.27 29.40
N ALA A 373 -11.69 1.58 30.66
CA ALA A 373 -11.59 2.95 31.19
C ALA A 373 -10.16 3.48 31.12
N LYS A 374 -9.15 2.65 31.45
CA LYS A 374 -7.73 2.99 31.30
C LYS A 374 -7.40 3.34 29.85
N ALA A 375 -7.82 2.51 28.90
CA ALA A 375 -7.59 2.73 27.47
C ALA A 375 -8.19 4.07 26.99
N ARG A 376 -9.45 4.37 27.34
CA ARG A 376 -10.10 5.66 27.04
C ARG A 376 -9.34 6.85 27.63
N LYS A 377 -8.85 6.74 28.86
CA LYS A 377 -8.04 7.79 29.50
C LYS A 377 -6.74 8.03 28.74
N GLY A 378 -6.03 6.96 28.37
CA GLY A 378 -4.82 7.04 27.56
C GLY A 378 -5.07 7.71 26.20
N ARG A 379 -6.16 7.34 25.52
CA ARG A 379 -6.58 7.98 24.28
C ARG A 379 -6.84 9.48 24.44
N ALA A 380 -7.58 9.88 25.47
CA ALA A 380 -7.86 11.29 25.74
C ALA A 380 -6.57 12.11 26.01
N ALA A 381 -5.61 11.52 26.69
CA ALA A 381 -4.29 12.12 26.88
C ALA A 381 -3.53 12.25 25.56
N TRP A 382 -3.55 11.22 24.72
CA TRP A 382 -2.92 11.26 23.40
C TRP A 382 -3.50 12.34 22.50
N ILE A 383 -4.82 12.52 22.48
CA ILE A 383 -5.46 13.57 21.66
C ILE A 383 -4.90 14.94 22.03
N LYS A 384 -4.79 15.26 23.33
CA LYS A 384 -4.19 16.52 23.78
C LYS A 384 -2.74 16.68 23.34
N THR A 385 -1.97 15.61 23.39
CA THR A 385 -0.59 15.58 22.89
C THR A 385 -0.55 15.84 21.38
N ALA A 386 -1.37 15.14 20.59
CA ALA A 386 -1.45 15.31 19.13
C ALA A 386 -1.86 16.74 18.75
N ASP A 387 -2.81 17.34 19.47
CA ASP A 387 -3.23 18.73 19.24
C ASP A 387 -2.07 19.71 19.45
N THR A 388 -1.17 19.45 20.41
CA THR A 388 0.02 20.28 20.62
C THR A 388 0.99 20.20 19.44
N TYR A 389 1.25 18.99 18.89
CA TYR A 389 2.17 18.82 17.76
C TYR A 389 1.59 19.34 16.45
N THR A 390 0.29 19.27 16.26
CA THR A 390 -0.40 19.72 15.05
C THR A 390 -0.83 21.19 15.07
N ALA A 391 -0.63 21.87 16.19
CA ALA A 391 -0.97 23.29 16.35
C ALA A 391 -0.20 24.17 15.36
N ALA A 392 -0.84 25.25 14.92
CA ALA A 392 -0.17 26.26 14.11
C ALA A 392 0.92 26.96 14.93
N SER A 393 2.03 27.30 14.29
CA SER A 393 3.12 28.06 14.89
C SER A 393 3.63 29.13 13.92
N ASN A 394 4.37 30.07 14.47
CA ASN A 394 5.04 31.12 13.69
C ASN A 394 6.52 30.78 13.39
N PHE A 395 6.91 29.51 13.49
CA PHE A 395 8.26 29.10 13.11
C PHE A 395 8.46 29.27 11.60
N GLU A 396 9.64 29.69 11.22
CA GLU A 396 10.03 29.89 9.80
C GLU A 396 9.91 28.58 8.99
N ARG A 397 10.26 27.45 9.63
CA ARG A 397 10.12 26.11 9.05
C ARG A 397 9.29 25.24 9.99
N PRO A 398 8.03 24.94 9.64
CA PRO A 398 7.21 24.06 10.43
C PRO A 398 7.70 22.62 10.39
N SER A 399 7.29 21.81 11.36
CA SER A 399 7.45 20.37 11.32
C SER A 399 6.43 19.71 10.40
N ASP A 400 6.70 18.45 9.99
CA ASP A 400 5.73 17.64 9.23
C ASP A 400 4.38 17.52 9.97
N ALA A 401 4.41 17.40 11.31
CA ALA A 401 3.21 17.33 12.15
C ALA A 401 2.33 18.60 12.03
N GLN A 402 2.94 19.78 12.01
CA GLN A 402 2.24 21.05 11.87
C GLN A 402 1.64 21.22 10.48
N VAL A 403 2.33 20.73 9.44
CA VAL A 403 1.79 20.69 8.08
C VAL A 403 0.58 19.76 7.99
N ILE A 404 0.63 18.56 8.60
CA ILE A 404 -0.52 17.64 8.69
C ILE A 404 -1.71 18.32 9.37
N GLY A 405 -1.46 19.03 10.49
CA GLY A 405 -2.48 19.80 11.20
C GLY A 405 -3.12 20.87 10.32
N SER A 406 -2.33 21.61 9.55
CA SER A 406 -2.82 22.63 8.61
C SER A 406 -3.66 22.04 7.49
N VAL A 407 -3.24 20.89 6.92
CA VAL A 407 -4.03 20.17 5.91
C VAL A 407 -5.41 19.81 6.46
N GLN A 408 -5.48 19.26 7.66
CA GLN A 408 -6.75 18.85 8.28
C GLN A 408 -7.62 20.02 8.69
N ARG A 409 -7.06 21.15 9.17
CA ARG A 409 -7.81 22.37 9.47
C ARG A 409 -8.39 23.01 8.20
N ALA A 410 -7.63 23.01 7.10
CA ALA A 410 -8.05 23.62 5.85
C ALA A 410 -9.09 22.79 5.08
N LEU A 411 -8.91 21.47 5.02
CA LEU A 411 -9.71 20.58 4.18
C LEU A 411 -10.72 19.72 4.96
N GLY A 412 -10.63 19.71 6.28
CA GLY A 412 -11.48 18.86 7.12
C GLY A 412 -11.11 17.38 7.03
N ARG A 413 -12.07 16.51 7.40
CA ARG A 413 -11.86 15.06 7.51
C ARG A 413 -12.45 14.26 6.35
N ASP A 414 -13.19 14.87 5.44
CA ASP A 414 -13.82 14.19 4.29
C ASP A 414 -12.90 14.20 3.06
N VAL A 415 -11.62 13.88 3.29
CA VAL A 415 -10.60 13.77 2.25
C VAL A 415 -9.82 12.48 2.42
N ILE A 416 -9.29 11.95 1.32
CA ILE A 416 -8.37 10.81 1.36
C ILE A 416 -6.95 11.34 1.47
N GLY A 417 -6.31 11.12 2.62
CA GLY A 417 -4.89 11.43 2.83
C GLY A 417 -4.03 10.30 2.34
N MET A 418 -3.05 10.63 1.49
CA MET A 418 -2.16 9.68 0.87
C MET A 418 -0.70 10.06 1.11
N CYS A 419 0.12 9.07 1.48
CA CYS A 419 1.57 9.16 1.62
C CYS A 419 2.19 7.77 1.40
N ALA A 420 3.51 7.65 1.31
CA ALA A 420 4.15 6.34 1.16
C ALA A 420 5.38 6.18 2.05
N SER A 421 6.52 6.74 1.72
CA SER A 421 7.80 6.41 2.35
C SER A 421 8.47 7.61 3.04
N GLY A 422 9.43 7.34 3.90
CA GLY A 422 10.17 8.37 4.64
C GLY A 422 9.64 8.62 6.05
N GLY A 423 9.83 9.83 6.59
CA GLY A 423 9.36 10.23 7.93
C GLY A 423 7.89 10.59 7.99
N LEU A 424 7.38 11.18 6.92
CA LEU A 424 6.01 11.64 6.80
C LEU A 424 4.95 10.55 7.04
N PRO A 425 5.10 9.29 6.56
CA PRO A 425 4.20 8.20 6.95
C PRO A 425 4.11 7.94 8.44
N GLY A 426 5.22 8.10 9.17
CA GLY A 426 5.23 7.96 10.62
C GLY A 426 4.41 9.04 11.31
N GLU A 427 4.57 10.28 10.88
CA GLU A 427 3.78 11.42 11.37
C GLU A 427 2.30 11.27 11.01
N MET A 428 1.97 10.92 9.77
CA MET A 428 0.58 10.68 9.35
C MET A 428 -0.04 9.48 10.10
N HIS A 429 0.72 8.41 10.38
CA HIS A 429 0.21 7.29 11.17
C HIS A 429 -0.22 7.72 12.56
N LYS A 430 0.58 8.56 13.24
CA LYS A 430 0.27 9.11 14.56
C LYS A 430 -0.88 10.12 14.55
N LEU A 431 -0.90 11.03 13.56
CA LEU A 431 -1.62 12.30 13.67
C LEU A 431 -2.80 12.46 12.71
N TRP A 432 -2.84 11.71 11.58
CA TRP A 432 -3.95 11.81 10.63
C TRP A 432 -5.26 11.29 11.25
N GLN A 433 -6.31 12.12 11.20
CA GLN A 433 -7.62 11.83 11.77
C GLN A 433 -8.53 11.20 10.71
N ALA A 434 -8.36 9.91 10.45
CA ALA A 434 -9.18 9.16 9.49
C ALA A 434 -10.64 9.09 9.95
N SER A 435 -11.60 9.45 9.08
CA SER A 435 -13.01 9.57 9.45
C SER A 435 -13.92 8.52 8.81
N PHE A 436 -13.50 7.93 7.70
CA PHE A 436 -14.22 6.88 6.99
C PHE A 436 -13.25 5.81 6.47
N PRO A 437 -13.72 4.59 6.18
CA PRO A 437 -12.88 3.53 5.61
C PRO A 437 -12.20 3.97 4.31
N GLY A 438 -10.87 3.81 4.25
CA GLY A 438 -10.08 4.24 3.10
C GLY A 438 -9.70 5.73 3.08
N SER A 439 -10.10 6.54 4.08
CA SER A 439 -9.65 7.95 4.20
C SER A 439 -8.16 8.12 4.53
N TYR A 440 -7.46 7.03 4.74
CA TYR A 440 -6.01 6.95 4.87
C TYR A 440 -5.48 5.89 3.92
N HIS A 441 -4.70 6.30 2.94
CA HIS A 441 -4.08 5.39 2.00
C HIS A 441 -2.56 5.47 2.13
N MET A 442 -1.93 4.36 2.47
CA MET A 442 -0.50 4.28 2.73
C MET A 442 0.11 3.06 2.03
N GLU A 443 1.24 3.25 1.35
CA GLU A 443 2.12 2.17 0.97
C GLU A 443 3.30 2.14 1.95
N TYR A 444 3.29 1.22 2.87
CA TYR A 444 4.35 1.07 3.87
C TYR A 444 4.80 -0.38 4.05
N GLY A 445 4.13 -1.34 3.44
CA GLY A 445 4.50 -2.75 3.50
C GLY A 445 5.84 -3.03 2.83
N PHE A 446 6.13 -2.34 1.74
CA PHE A 446 7.41 -2.35 1.03
C PHE A 446 8.16 -1.02 1.17
N SER A 447 7.49 0.03 1.61
CA SER A 447 8.02 1.38 1.86
C SER A 447 8.70 1.99 0.61
N CYS A 448 8.00 1.95 -0.52
CA CYS A 448 8.51 2.37 -1.81
C CYS A 448 8.40 3.89 -2.00
N MET A 449 9.54 4.59 -2.00
CA MET A 449 9.59 6.00 -2.40
C MET A 449 9.16 6.16 -3.87
N GLY A 450 8.49 7.27 -4.17
CA GLY A 450 7.95 7.53 -5.51
C GLY A 450 6.55 6.97 -5.76
N TYR A 451 5.96 6.24 -4.78
CA TYR A 451 4.58 5.76 -4.89
C TYR A 451 3.55 6.89 -4.82
N GLU A 452 3.85 8.02 -4.17
CA GLU A 452 2.89 9.02 -3.70
C GLU A 452 2.02 9.60 -4.83
N ILE A 453 2.61 10.19 -5.86
CA ILE A 453 1.84 10.84 -6.94
C ILE A 453 1.10 9.81 -7.79
N ALA A 454 1.79 8.73 -8.14
CA ALA A 454 1.21 7.61 -8.88
C ALA A 454 0.06 6.96 -8.08
N GLY A 455 0.26 6.76 -6.77
CA GLY A 455 -0.75 6.25 -5.85
C GLY A 455 -1.95 7.18 -5.74
N GLY A 456 -1.71 8.49 -5.60
CA GLY A 456 -2.76 9.50 -5.59
C GLY A 456 -3.63 9.46 -6.86
N LEU A 457 -3.00 9.30 -8.02
CA LEU A 457 -3.69 9.15 -9.30
C LEU A 457 -4.57 7.88 -9.33
N GLY A 458 -4.03 6.75 -8.86
CA GLY A 458 -4.80 5.50 -8.77
C GLY A 458 -6.01 5.61 -7.83
N ILE A 459 -5.84 6.28 -6.68
CA ILE A 459 -6.94 6.55 -5.74
C ILE A 459 -8.00 7.46 -6.38
N LYS A 460 -7.58 8.51 -7.08
CA LYS A 460 -8.51 9.44 -7.74
C LYS A 460 -9.33 8.76 -8.83
N LEU A 461 -8.73 7.86 -9.59
CA LEU A 461 -9.45 7.03 -10.56
C LEU A 461 -10.45 6.06 -9.89
N ALA A 462 -10.14 5.57 -8.68
CA ALA A 462 -11.04 4.71 -7.91
C ALA A 462 -12.21 5.49 -7.27
N HIS A 463 -11.95 6.73 -6.85
CA HIS A 463 -12.88 7.61 -6.14
C HIS A 463 -12.93 9.00 -6.79
N PRO A 464 -13.51 9.13 -7.99
CA PRO A 464 -13.50 10.37 -8.77
C PRO A 464 -14.15 11.56 -8.04
N ASP A 465 -15.10 11.30 -7.14
CA ASP A 465 -15.85 12.33 -6.40
C ASP A 465 -15.19 12.75 -5.09
N LYS A 466 -14.10 12.08 -4.67
CA LYS A 466 -13.39 12.41 -3.43
C LYS A 466 -12.20 13.32 -3.68
N ASP A 467 -11.95 14.23 -2.73
CA ASP A 467 -10.69 14.98 -2.69
C ASP A 467 -9.56 14.06 -2.24
N VAL A 468 -8.50 13.98 -3.05
CA VAL A 468 -7.28 13.21 -2.73
C VAL A 468 -6.15 14.20 -2.44
N VAL A 469 -5.60 14.11 -1.24
CA VAL A 469 -4.48 14.92 -0.79
C VAL A 469 -3.24 14.04 -0.70
N VAL A 470 -2.29 14.28 -1.59
CA VAL A 470 -1.00 13.60 -1.62
C VAL A 470 0.00 14.41 -0.82
N MET A 471 0.54 13.85 0.24
CA MET A 471 1.64 14.44 1.00
C MET A 471 2.94 13.74 0.61
N VAL A 472 3.93 14.49 0.14
CA VAL A 472 5.16 13.94 -0.41
C VAL A 472 6.38 14.78 0.01
N GLY A 473 7.46 14.13 0.41
CA GLY A 473 8.75 14.77 0.62
C GLY A 473 9.46 15.08 -0.70
N ASP A 474 10.31 16.11 -0.71
CA ASP A 474 11.08 16.52 -1.88
C ASP A 474 11.95 15.38 -2.45
N GLY A 475 12.57 14.56 -1.62
CA GLY A 475 13.36 13.42 -2.06
C GLY A 475 12.54 12.35 -2.79
N SER A 476 11.34 12.03 -2.31
CA SER A 476 10.43 11.08 -2.98
C SER A 476 9.85 11.66 -4.27
N TYR A 477 9.50 12.95 -4.25
CA TYR A 477 9.08 13.68 -5.45
C TYR A 477 10.14 13.62 -6.56
N MET A 478 11.42 13.82 -6.21
CA MET A 478 12.52 13.78 -7.19
C MET A 478 12.72 12.40 -7.80
N MET A 479 12.39 11.33 -7.08
CA MET A 479 12.50 9.97 -7.60
C MET A 479 11.44 9.66 -8.66
N MET A 480 10.19 10.15 -8.46
CA MET A 480 9.09 9.78 -9.36
C MET A 480 7.97 10.85 -9.34
N ASN A 481 8.07 11.80 -10.24
CA ASN A 481 7.14 12.93 -10.34
C ASN A 481 6.34 12.99 -11.65
N SER A 482 6.68 12.17 -12.64
CA SER A 482 6.16 12.27 -14.00
C SER A 482 4.64 12.08 -14.10
N GLU A 483 4.03 11.32 -13.18
CA GLU A 483 2.58 11.11 -13.18
C GLU A 483 1.78 12.35 -12.72
N LEU A 484 2.46 13.40 -12.27
CA LEU A 484 1.84 14.73 -12.14
C LEU A 484 1.34 15.23 -13.51
N ALA A 485 2.16 15.09 -14.56
CA ALA A 485 1.75 15.42 -15.92
C ALA A 485 0.58 14.53 -16.37
N THR A 486 0.61 13.24 -16.03
CA THR A 486 -0.48 12.30 -16.35
C THR A 486 -1.78 12.70 -15.66
N SER A 487 -1.75 13.13 -14.40
CA SER A 487 -2.94 13.60 -13.69
C SER A 487 -3.59 14.80 -14.38
N VAL A 488 -2.78 15.73 -14.89
CA VAL A 488 -3.26 16.88 -15.66
C VAL A 488 -3.84 16.44 -17.01
N MET A 489 -3.13 15.56 -17.74
CA MET A 489 -3.57 15.06 -19.05
C MET A 489 -4.89 14.27 -18.98
N LEU A 490 -5.11 13.52 -17.91
CA LEU A 490 -6.31 12.72 -17.69
C LEU A 490 -7.43 13.51 -16.99
N GLY A 491 -7.23 14.78 -16.64
CA GLY A 491 -8.18 15.57 -15.87
C GLY A 491 -8.45 15.00 -14.46
N GLN A 492 -7.52 14.22 -13.92
CA GLN A 492 -7.63 13.61 -12.58
C GLN A 492 -7.00 14.55 -11.55
N LYS A 493 -7.81 15.42 -10.99
CA LYS A 493 -7.38 16.47 -10.06
C LYS A 493 -6.87 15.91 -8.74
N LEU A 494 -5.63 16.25 -8.38
CA LEU A 494 -5.00 15.98 -7.09
C LEU A 494 -4.66 17.29 -6.37
N THR A 495 -4.67 17.27 -5.03
CA THR A 495 -4.00 18.29 -4.22
C THR A 495 -2.71 17.69 -3.67
N ILE A 496 -1.56 18.21 -4.05
CA ILE A 496 -0.25 17.72 -3.65
C ILE A 496 0.39 18.74 -2.73
N VAL A 497 0.76 18.31 -1.52
CA VAL A 497 1.56 19.10 -0.58
C VAL A 497 2.97 18.53 -0.57
N LEU A 498 3.92 19.30 -1.10
CA LEU A 498 5.32 18.93 -1.14
C LEU A 498 6.03 19.58 0.04
N LEU A 499 6.57 18.74 0.93
CA LEU A 499 7.35 19.16 2.10
C LEU A 499 8.83 19.15 1.70
N ASP A 500 9.41 20.34 1.52
CA ASP A 500 10.82 20.52 1.15
C ASP A 500 11.67 20.60 2.42
N ASN A 501 12.28 19.47 2.79
CA ASN A 501 13.25 19.40 3.88
C ASN A 501 14.70 19.30 3.35
N ARG A 502 14.91 19.55 2.06
CA ARG A 502 16.17 19.56 1.33
C ARG A 502 16.85 18.18 1.26
N GLY A 503 16.07 17.08 1.09
CA GLY A 503 16.58 15.75 0.82
C GLY A 503 15.88 14.63 1.59
N PHE A 504 16.67 13.71 2.12
CA PHE A 504 16.17 12.54 2.86
C PHE A 504 16.18 12.78 4.37
N GLY A 505 15.37 13.74 4.85
CA GLY A 505 15.35 14.18 6.26
C GLY A 505 15.15 13.04 7.26
N CYS A 506 14.31 12.05 6.96
CA CYS A 506 14.11 10.88 7.81
C CYS A 506 15.40 10.06 7.98
N ILE A 507 16.10 9.79 6.89
CA ILE A 507 17.35 9.01 6.92
C ILE A 507 18.47 9.81 7.60
N ASN A 508 18.47 11.14 7.40
CA ASN A 508 19.41 12.02 8.11
C ASN A 508 19.20 11.95 9.64
N ARG A 509 17.93 11.97 10.11
CA ARG A 509 17.62 11.79 11.54
C ARG A 509 18.03 10.40 12.03
N LEU A 510 17.76 9.35 11.27
CA LEU A 510 18.15 7.98 11.61
C LEU A 510 19.66 7.82 11.70
N GLN A 511 20.42 8.37 10.75
CA GLN A 511 21.88 8.37 10.77
C GLN A 511 22.42 9.06 12.03
N HIS A 512 21.82 10.18 12.40
CA HIS A 512 22.20 10.90 13.62
C HIS A 512 21.84 10.10 14.89
N ALA A 513 20.66 9.49 14.94
CA ALA A 513 20.21 8.66 16.07
C ALA A 513 21.08 7.42 16.30
N THR A 514 21.73 6.89 15.24
CA THR A 514 22.69 5.79 15.30
C THR A 514 24.13 6.26 15.54
N GLY A 515 24.35 7.53 15.95
CA GLY A 515 25.65 8.10 16.27
C GLY A 515 26.46 8.55 15.07
N GLY A 516 25.90 8.46 13.84
CA GLY A 516 26.52 8.86 12.59
C GLY A 516 26.60 10.38 12.43
N GLU A 517 27.58 10.85 11.62
CA GLU A 517 27.61 12.25 11.19
C GLU A 517 26.60 12.52 10.09
N ARG A 518 26.23 13.78 9.95
CA ARG A 518 25.44 14.26 8.82
C ARG A 518 26.22 14.08 7.52
N PHE A 519 25.76 13.16 6.68
CA PHE A 519 26.49 12.75 5.49
C PHE A 519 25.55 12.33 4.36
N ASN A 520 25.64 12.99 3.22
CA ASN A 520 25.00 12.66 1.93
C ASN A 520 23.46 12.53 1.91
N ASN A 521 22.76 12.80 3.01
CA ASN A 521 21.30 12.67 3.05
C ASN A 521 20.56 13.96 2.72
N LEU A 522 21.14 15.11 3.05
CA LEU A 522 20.62 16.42 2.67
C LEU A 522 21.50 17.06 1.60
N TYR A 523 20.91 17.89 0.75
CA TYR A 523 21.65 18.61 -0.29
C TYR A 523 22.80 19.45 0.27
N ASP A 524 22.60 20.04 1.45
CA ASP A 524 23.60 20.86 2.14
C ASP A 524 24.80 20.05 2.68
N TYR A 525 24.72 18.73 2.65
CA TYR A 525 25.82 17.82 3.03
C TYR A 525 26.48 17.14 1.83
N ASN A 526 26.27 17.70 0.64
CA ASN A 526 26.97 17.30 -0.56
C ASN A 526 28.42 17.80 -0.49
N VAL A 527 29.37 16.86 -0.54
CA VAL A 527 30.81 17.16 -0.40
C VAL A 527 31.45 17.85 -1.62
N MET A 528 30.73 17.98 -2.71
CA MET A 528 31.26 18.49 -3.99
C MET A 528 31.09 20.00 -4.18
N GLN A 529 30.24 20.65 -3.38
CA GLN A 529 29.99 22.10 -3.48
C GLN A 529 29.71 22.69 -2.10
N GLU A 530 30.17 23.92 -1.87
CA GLU A 530 29.96 24.66 -0.61
C GLU A 530 28.49 25.07 -0.42
N VAL A 531 27.77 25.32 -1.51
CA VAL A 531 26.36 25.72 -1.50
C VAL A 531 25.57 24.87 -2.50
N SER A 532 24.59 24.14 -2.04
CA SER A 532 23.67 23.42 -2.91
C SER A 532 22.69 24.39 -3.58
N PRO A 533 22.41 24.24 -4.88
CA PRO A 533 21.40 25.03 -5.56
C PRO A 533 20.01 24.76 -4.98
N ALA A 534 19.17 25.79 -4.93
CA ALA A 534 17.76 25.64 -4.62
C ALA A 534 17.03 25.00 -5.81
N ILE A 535 16.18 24.01 -5.54
CA ILE A 535 15.30 23.42 -6.55
C ILE A 535 13.95 24.13 -6.50
N ASP A 536 13.52 24.71 -7.62
CA ASP A 536 12.17 25.30 -7.72
C ASP A 536 11.14 24.23 -8.13
N PHE A 537 10.63 23.51 -7.15
CA PHE A 537 9.61 22.48 -7.35
C PHE A 537 8.29 23.05 -7.89
N ALA A 538 7.95 24.29 -7.54
CA ALA A 538 6.74 24.94 -8.05
C ALA A 538 6.87 25.27 -9.54
N ALA A 539 8.02 25.79 -9.99
CA ALA A 539 8.29 25.98 -11.40
C ALA A 539 8.29 24.67 -12.18
N HIS A 540 8.90 23.61 -11.63
CA HIS A 540 8.90 22.27 -12.22
C HIS A 540 7.48 21.73 -12.41
N ALA A 541 6.63 21.83 -11.40
CA ALA A 541 5.25 21.36 -11.48
C ALA A 541 4.41 22.19 -12.48
N ARG A 542 4.63 23.52 -12.56
CA ARG A 542 4.01 24.37 -13.59
C ARG A 542 4.41 23.97 -15.01
N ALA A 543 5.68 23.61 -15.21
CA ALA A 543 6.15 23.12 -16.50
C ALA A 543 5.47 21.81 -16.94
N MET A 544 4.98 21.00 -16.00
CA MET A 544 4.18 19.79 -16.25
C MET A 544 2.66 20.07 -16.36
N GLY A 545 2.25 21.36 -16.34
CA GLY A 545 0.85 21.78 -16.53
C GLY A 545 0.02 21.89 -15.26
N ALA A 546 0.57 21.63 -14.08
CA ALA A 546 -0.14 21.81 -12.82
C ALA A 546 -0.24 23.29 -12.40
N ILE A 547 -1.21 23.62 -11.57
CA ILE A 547 -1.19 24.83 -10.78
C ILE A 547 -0.19 24.64 -9.65
N ALA A 548 0.78 25.53 -9.49
CA ALA A 548 1.77 25.32 -8.43
C ALA A 548 2.27 26.64 -7.84
N LEU A 549 2.47 26.63 -6.52
CA LEU A 549 2.96 27.75 -5.75
C LEU A 549 3.83 27.28 -4.58
N LYS A 550 4.74 28.15 -4.13
CA LYS A 550 5.49 27.97 -2.88
C LYS A 550 4.91 28.92 -1.84
N VAL A 551 4.59 28.38 -0.66
CA VAL A 551 4.09 29.13 0.48
C VAL A 551 5.18 29.26 1.56
N ARG A 552 5.08 30.28 2.40
CA ARG A 552 6.10 30.65 3.40
C ARG A 552 5.63 30.44 4.85
N SER A 553 4.34 30.11 5.03
CA SER A 553 3.77 29.93 6.35
C SER A 553 2.62 28.92 6.34
N LEU A 554 2.26 28.40 7.52
CA LEU A 554 1.10 27.54 7.68
C LEU A 554 -0.22 28.25 7.33
N ALA A 555 -0.32 29.57 7.57
CA ALA A 555 -1.50 30.36 7.20
C ALA A 555 -1.67 30.43 5.67
N GLU A 556 -0.56 30.69 4.94
CA GLU A 556 -0.56 30.67 3.47
C GLU A 556 -0.87 29.26 2.94
N LEU A 557 -0.36 28.20 3.59
CA LEU A 557 -0.67 26.82 3.24
C LEU A 557 -2.17 26.54 3.38
N GLU A 558 -2.78 26.90 4.50
CA GLU A 558 -4.21 26.71 4.73
C GLU A 558 -5.08 27.45 3.73
N GLN A 559 -4.68 28.67 3.36
CA GLN A 559 -5.36 29.45 2.32
C GLN A 559 -5.24 28.78 0.95
N ALA A 560 -4.03 28.40 0.54
CA ALA A 560 -3.78 27.74 -0.73
C ALA A 560 -4.52 26.39 -0.85
N LEU A 561 -4.62 25.63 0.25
CA LEU A 561 -5.39 24.39 0.32
C LEU A 561 -6.89 24.62 0.11
N LYS A 562 -7.46 25.66 0.72
CA LYS A 562 -8.87 26.03 0.51
C LYS A 562 -9.13 26.44 -0.94
N GLU A 563 -8.23 27.24 -1.53
CA GLU A 563 -8.31 27.68 -2.93
C GLU A 563 -8.16 26.51 -3.92
N SER A 564 -7.32 25.52 -3.61
CA SER A 564 -7.10 24.34 -4.45
C SER A 564 -8.39 23.58 -4.77
N ARG A 565 -9.38 23.61 -3.89
CA ARG A 565 -10.70 23.00 -4.15
C ARG A 565 -11.43 23.59 -5.33
N GLY A 566 -11.25 24.89 -5.58
CA GLY A 566 -11.86 25.59 -6.72
C GLY A 566 -11.10 25.42 -8.04
N ASN A 567 -9.88 24.91 -8.01
CA ASN A 567 -9.04 24.75 -9.20
C ASN A 567 -9.58 23.65 -10.13
N ASP A 568 -9.34 23.79 -11.43
CA ASP A 568 -9.80 22.89 -12.49
C ASP A 568 -8.86 21.69 -12.71
N ARG A 569 -7.65 21.71 -12.15
CA ARG A 569 -6.61 20.69 -12.35
C ARG A 569 -5.76 20.49 -11.11
N THR A 570 -4.85 19.53 -11.17
CA THR A 570 -3.91 19.21 -10.09
C THR A 570 -3.18 20.46 -9.61
N THR A 571 -3.16 20.62 -8.28
CA THR A 571 -2.48 21.73 -7.60
C THR A 571 -1.36 21.17 -6.74
N LEU A 572 -0.14 21.73 -6.89
CA LEU A 572 1.00 21.40 -6.04
C LEU A 572 1.37 22.61 -5.19
N ILE A 573 1.43 22.43 -3.88
CA ILE A 573 1.77 23.47 -2.90
C ILE A 573 3.08 23.05 -2.23
N VAL A 574 4.12 23.85 -2.37
CA VAL A 574 5.44 23.63 -1.76
C VAL A 574 5.54 24.39 -0.46
N ILE A 575 5.99 23.71 0.60
CA ILE A 575 6.32 24.35 1.87
C ILE A 575 7.67 23.83 2.38
N ASP A 576 8.56 24.74 2.80
CA ASP A 576 9.80 24.36 3.46
C ASP A 576 9.52 23.82 4.86
N THR A 577 10.11 22.69 5.23
CA THR A 577 9.97 22.08 6.56
C THR A 577 11.32 21.85 7.23
N ASP A 578 11.30 21.71 8.55
CA ASP A 578 12.51 21.41 9.32
C ASP A 578 12.91 19.94 9.16
N PRO A 579 14.13 19.63 8.67
CA PRO A 579 14.57 18.25 8.47
C PRO A 579 14.82 17.48 9.77
N MET A 580 14.95 18.16 10.93
CA MET A 580 15.33 17.56 12.20
C MET A 580 14.17 17.34 13.16
N ILE A 581 13.09 18.14 13.03
CA ILE A 581 11.95 18.07 13.96
C ILE A 581 11.00 16.94 13.54
N SER A 582 10.68 16.07 14.50
CA SER A 582 9.63 15.04 14.38
C SER A 582 8.87 14.92 15.70
N THR A 583 7.70 14.26 15.67
CA THR A 583 6.93 13.98 16.87
C THR A 583 7.65 12.92 17.71
N ASP A 584 8.27 13.35 18.80
CA ASP A 584 8.99 12.50 19.76
C ASP A 584 8.06 11.77 20.74
N ALA A 585 6.82 12.26 20.91
CA ALA A 585 5.81 11.59 21.70
C ALA A 585 5.32 10.29 21.04
N GLY A 586 5.04 9.27 21.86
CA GLY A 586 4.70 7.93 21.37
C GLY A 586 5.93 7.24 20.76
N GLY A 587 5.68 6.40 19.76
CA GLY A 587 6.73 5.59 19.13
C GLY A 587 7.19 4.42 20.00
N ALA A 588 8.00 3.57 19.41
CA ALA A 588 8.65 2.45 20.08
C ALA A 588 10.00 2.16 19.42
N TRP A 589 10.82 1.38 20.08
CA TRP A 589 12.12 1.01 19.56
C TRP A 589 12.02 0.21 18.26
N TRP A 590 12.96 0.44 17.37
CA TRP A 590 13.09 -0.28 16.10
C TRP A 590 14.51 -0.81 15.96
N ASP A 591 14.65 -2.06 15.55
CA ASP A 591 15.93 -2.73 15.37
C ASP A 591 16.62 -2.25 14.09
N VAL A 592 17.48 -1.25 14.26
CA VAL A 592 18.37 -0.77 13.21
C VAL A 592 19.81 -1.03 13.67
N GLY A 593 20.50 -1.94 13.00
CA GLY A 593 21.85 -2.34 13.39
C GLY A 593 22.83 -1.16 13.49
N VAL A 594 23.51 -1.05 14.62
CA VAL A 594 24.55 -0.05 14.86
C VAL A 594 25.91 -0.75 14.90
N PRO A 595 26.97 -0.20 14.26
CA PRO A 595 28.29 -0.82 14.25
C PRO A 595 28.84 -1.10 15.65
N GLU A 596 29.35 -2.32 15.88
CA GLU A 596 30.00 -2.73 17.12
C GLU A 596 31.40 -2.09 17.29
N VAL A 597 32.03 -1.72 16.18
CA VAL A 597 33.36 -1.12 16.15
C VAL A 597 33.32 0.19 15.39
N SER A 598 33.84 1.24 15.99
CA SER A 598 33.97 2.56 15.37
C SER A 598 35.07 3.36 16.05
N ALA A 599 35.77 4.21 15.31
CA ALA A 599 36.68 5.21 15.86
C ALA A 599 35.91 6.37 16.57
N ARG A 600 34.57 6.39 16.47
CA ARG A 600 33.70 7.47 16.93
C ARG A 600 32.96 7.07 18.21
N PRO A 601 33.19 7.76 19.34
CA PRO A 601 32.50 7.47 20.60
C PRO A 601 30.98 7.51 20.47
N THR A 602 30.41 8.44 19.69
CA THR A 602 28.97 8.57 19.48
C THR A 602 28.32 7.31 18.87
N VAL A 603 29.04 6.60 18.00
CA VAL A 603 28.57 5.34 17.41
C VAL A 603 28.62 4.21 18.46
N LEU A 604 29.67 4.17 19.29
CA LEU A 604 29.80 3.16 20.36
C LEU A 604 28.71 3.34 21.42
N ASP A 605 28.40 4.60 21.80
CA ASP A 605 27.30 4.91 22.71
C ASP A 605 25.93 4.52 22.13
N ALA A 606 25.73 4.76 20.82
CA ALA A 606 24.52 4.34 20.12
C ALA A 606 24.41 2.81 20.04
N ASN A 607 25.53 2.08 19.84
CA ASN A 607 25.55 0.62 19.86
C ASN A 607 25.15 0.07 21.24
N ALA A 608 25.66 0.65 22.32
CA ALA A 608 25.26 0.25 23.68
C ALA A 608 23.75 0.39 23.90
N LYS A 609 23.14 1.53 23.49
CA LYS A 609 21.69 1.75 23.56
C LYS A 609 20.90 0.79 22.68
N TRP A 610 21.42 0.48 21.48
CA TRP A 610 20.82 -0.51 20.59
C TRP A 610 20.81 -1.90 21.23
N ALA A 611 21.90 -2.32 21.87
CA ALA A 611 21.99 -3.58 22.59
C ALA A 611 20.97 -3.69 23.73
N GLU A 612 20.73 -2.59 24.49
CA GLU A 612 19.66 -2.51 25.51
C GLU A 612 18.26 -2.70 24.89
N GLY A 613 18.01 -2.12 23.73
CA GLY A 613 16.76 -2.30 22.98
C GLY A 613 16.59 -3.76 22.53
N ARG A 614 17.64 -4.33 21.97
CA ARG A 614 17.69 -5.73 21.53
C ARG A 614 17.42 -6.74 22.65
N ALA A 615 17.90 -6.45 23.86
CA ALA A 615 17.64 -7.30 25.03
C ALA A 615 16.14 -7.36 25.41
N LYS A 616 15.31 -6.44 24.93
CA LYS A 616 13.85 -6.42 25.13
C LYS A 616 13.09 -7.24 24.06
N GLN A 617 13.74 -7.64 22.98
CA GLN A 617 13.09 -8.44 21.96
C GLN A 617 12.69 -9.81 22.51
N LYS A 618 11.47 -10.24 22.21
CA LYS A 618 10.96 -11.55 22.59
C LYS A 618 11.19 -12.50 21.42
N LEU A 619 12.24 -13.31 21.52
CA LEU A 619 12.57 -14.33 20.52
C LEU A 619 11.60 -15.51 20.61
N GLY A 620 11.22 -16.07 19.46
CA GLY A 620 10.39 -17.27 19.37
C GLY A 620 8.89 -17.02 19.55
N ASN A 621 8.45 -15.80 19.43
CA ASN A 621 7.02 -15.45 19.40
C ASN A 621 6.44 -15.52 17.99
#